data_f1038f732dcee83ff5c4ace3d43062f4
#
_entry.id   f1038f732dcee83ff5c4ace3d43062f4
#
_cell.length_a   1.000
_cell.length_b   1.000
_cell.length_c   1.000
_cell.angle_alpha   90.00
_cell.angle_beta   90.00
_cell.angle_gamma   90.00
#
_symmetry.space_group_name_H-M   'P 1'
#
loop_
_entity.id
_entity.type
_entity.pdbx_description
1 polymer ?
#
loop_
_entity_poly.entity_id
_entity_poly.type
_entity_poly.pdbx_seq_one_letter_code
_entity_poly.pdbx_strand_id
1 'polypeptide(L)'
;MFGELSRMTQFKDKSQKNADNINAGLFTYPSLMAADILLYQTELVPVGIDQKQHLELARNVAERFNGIYGDTFVVPDGYINTSGAKINSLAEPDKKMSKSDSNENAVVRILDGRDVIIKKFKRAVTDSGAEVRRADDKSGVSNLMTIYSAFTGKSDEEIEREFEGRGYGDFKLAVGDCLLYTSDAADE
;
A
#
# COMPACT_ATOMS: atom_id res chain seq x y z
N MET A 1 19.18 -10.78 -19.35
CA MET A 1 19.19 -10.17 -18.01
C MET A 1 19.48 -8.68 -18.01
N PHE A 2 20.67 -8.17 -18.42
CA PHE A 2 20.94 -6.72 -18.39
C PHE A 2 19.85 -5.88 -19.09
N GLY A 3 19.46 -6.26 -20.32
CA GLY A 3 18.43 -5.55 -21.08
C GLY A 3 17.02 -5.64 -20.46
N GLU A 4 16.73 -6.64 -19.64
CA GLU A 4 15.46 -6.75 -18.93
C GLU A 4 15.44 -5.81 -17.74
N LEU A 5 16.49 -5.79 -16.94
CA LEU A 5 16.65 -4.89 -15.80
C LEU A 5 16.62 -3.41 -16.20
N SER A 6 17.32 -3.06 -17.29
CA SER A 6 17.36 -1.67 -17.79
C SER A 6 16.01 -1.17 -18.33
N ARG A 7 15.10 -2.07 -18.71
CA ARG A 7 13.75 -1.73 -19.19
C ARG A 7 12.70 -1.65 -18.10
N MET A 8 13.03 -2.05 -16.86
CA MET A 8 12.08 -2.02 -15.75
C MET A 8 11.60 -0.60 -15.44
N THR A 9 10.30 -0.42 -15.34
CA THR A 9 9.66 0.88 -15.10
C THR A 9 10.17 1.52 -13.82
N GLN A 10 10.22 0.76 -12.73
CA GLN A 10 10.71 1.29 -11.45
C GLN A 10 12.18 1.73 -11.49
N PHE A 11 13.04 1.04 -12.25
CA PHE A 11 14.41 1.50 -12.46
C PHE A 11 14.45 2.85 -13.17
N LYS A 12 13.68 2.99 -14.27
CA LYS A 12 13.61 4.24 -15.04
C LYS A 12 13.09 5.39 -14.19
N ASP A 13 11.98 5.18 -13.48
CA ASP A 13 11.35 6.22 -12.66
C ASP A 13 12.25 6.68 -11.51
N LYS A 14 12.89 5.74 -10.82
CA LYS A 14 13.79 6.06 -9.71
C LYS A 14 15.09 6.70 -10.19
N SER A 15 15.62 6.27 -11.33
CA SER A 15 16.82 6.88 -11.94
C SER A 15 16.58 8.32 -12.37
N GLN A 16 15.37 8.63 -12.86
CA GLN A 16 15.00 10.01 -13.23
C GLN A 16 14.81 10.90 -12.00
N LYS A 17 14.21 10.36 -10.92
CA LYS A 17 13.94 11.13 -9.69
C LYS A 17 15.18 11.38 -8.85
N ASN A 18 16.19 10.51 -8.92
CA ASN A 18 17.40 10.56 -8.12
C ASN A 18 18.64 10.35 -9.00
N ALA A 19 18.82 11.21 -10.00
CA ALA A 19 19.90 11.08 -10.99
C ALA A 19 21.31 11.01 -10.35
N ASP A 20 21.51 11.66 -9.21
CA ASP A 20 22.77 11.72 -8.48
C ASP A 20 23.03 10.48 -7.60
N ASN A 21 22.06 9.58 -7.45
CA ASN A 21 22.16 8.39 -6.59
C ASN A 21 21.75 7.10 -7.30
N ILE A 22 22.14 6.95 -8.56
CA ILE A 22 21.96 5.69 -9.30
C ILE A 22 23.07 4.74 -8.87
N ASN A 23 22.73 3.74 -8.09
CA ASN A 23 23.68 2.73 -7.61
C ASN A 23 23.37 1.32 -8.16
N ALA A 24 24.34 0.42 -8.01
CA ALA A 24 24.18 -0.96 -8.48
C ALA A 24 23.00 -1.67 -7.84
N GLY A 25 22.70 -1.40 -6.56
CA GLY A 25 21.56 -1.97 -5.86
C GLY A 25 20.22 -1.61 -6.49
N LEU A 26 20.05 -0.35 -6.95
CA LEU A 26 18.85 0.08 -7.66
C LEU A 26 18.65 -0.70 -8.98
N PHE A 27 19.72 -1.06 -9.64
CA PHE A 27 19.67 -1.83 -10.88
C PHE A 27 19.44 -3.33 -10.65
N THR A 28 20.05 -3.90 -9.60
CA THR A 28 20.10 -5.35 -9.39
C THR A 28 19.05 -5.91 -8.43
N TYR A 29 18.38 -5.07 -7.58
CA TYR A 29 17.41 -5.58 -6.61
C TYR A 29 16.26 -6.42 -7.22
N PRO A 30 15.81 -6.23 -8.48
CA PRO A 30 14.79 -7.10 -9.05
C PRO A 30 15.28 -8.55 -9.22
N SER A 31 16.58 -8.74 -9.46
CA SER A 31 17.18 -10.08 -9.51
C SER A 31 17.23 -10.74 -8.14
N LEU A 32 17.49 -9.96 -7.08
CA LEU A 32 17.42 -10.47 -5.71
C LEU A 32 15.99 -10.89 -5.35
N MET A 33 15.00 -10.06 -5.65
CA MET A 33 13.59 -10.41 -5.43
C MET A 33 13.19 -11.68 -6.19
N ALA A 34 13.65 -11.87 -7.44
CA ALA A 34 13.41 -13.09 -8.18
C ALA A 34 14.05 -14.31 -7.50
N ALA A 35 15.27 -14.17 -6.99
CA ALA A 35 15.97 -15.23 -6.26
C ALA A 35 15.22 -15.59 -4.95
N ASP A 36 14.75 -14.60 -4.20
CA ASP A 36 13.99 -14.81 -2.97
C ASP A 36 12.69 -15.61 -3.23
N ILE A 37 11.98 -15.31 -4.31
CA ILE A 37 10.75 -16.00 -4.69
C ILE A 37 11.07 -17.46 -5.10
N LEU A 38 12.05 -17.66 -5.99
CA LEU A 38 12.37 -18.96 -6.56
C LEU A 38 13.05 -19.90 -5.57
N LEU A 39 13.83 -19.37 -4.61
CA LEU A 39 14.49 -20.15 -3.57
C LEU A 39 13.51 -21.00 -2.75
N TYR A 40 12.32 -20.47 -2.48
CA TYR A 40 11.29 -21.13 -1.68
C TYR A 40 10.28 -21.93 -2.51
N GLN A 41 10.49 -22.08 -3.81
CA GLN A 41 9.56 -22.80 -4.70
C GLN A 41 8.11 -22.27 -4.56
N THR A 42 7.97 -20.96 -4.51
CA THR A 42 6.70 -20.31 -4.21
C THR A 42 5.73 -20.42 -5.38
N GLU A 43 4.55 -21.00 -5.15
CA GLU A 43 3.49 -21.13 -6.15
C GLU A 43 2.72 -19.82 -6.34
N LEU A 44 2.42 -19.12 -5.24
CA LEU A 44 1.58 -17.91 -5.23
C LEU A 44 2.23 -16.78 -4.43
N VAL A 45 2.46 -15.64 -5.08
CA VAL A 45 3.13 -14.48 -4.51
C VAL A 45 2.14 -13.33 -4.34
N PRO A 46 1.79 -12.93 -3.10
CA PRO A 46 0.97 -11.75 -2.88
C PRO A 46 1.79 -10.49 -3.18
N VAL A 47 1.38 -9.75 -4.20
CA VAL A 47 2.06 -8.52 -4.65
C VAL A 47 1.07 -7.42 -5.00
N GLY A 48 1.51 -6.16 -4.81
CA GLY A 48 0.80 -5.02 -5.37
C GLY A 48 0.97 -4.93 -6.89
N ILE A 49 0.07 -4.21 -7.54
CA ILE A 49 0.08 -4.03 -8.99
C ILE A 49 1.40 -3.44 -9.51
N ASP A 50 2.05 -2.60 -8.71
CA ASP A 50 3.35 -2.00 -9.01
C ASP A 50 4.51 -2.99 -9.01
N GLN A 51 4.33 -4.18 -8.41
CA GLN A 51 5.32 -5.26 -8.36
C GLN A 51 5.11 -6.33 -9.45
N LYS A 52 4.05 -6.22 -10.24
CA LYS A 52 3.75 -7.20 -11.30
C LYS A 52 4.94 -7.43 -12.24
N GLN A 53 5.63 -6.37 -12.65
CA GLN A 53 6.77 -6.47 -13.55
C GLN A 53 7.97 -7.23 -12.93
N HIS A 54 8.18 -7.11 -11.61
CA HIS A 54 9.21 -7.87 -10.90
C HIS A 54 8.87 -9.36 -10.82
N LEU A 55 7.58 -9.67 -10.61
CA LEU A 55 7.13 -11.06 -10.62
C LEU A 55 7.28 -11.69 -12.01
N GLU A 56 6.95 -10.96 -13.07
CA GLU A 56 7.18 -11.44 -14.45
C GLU A 56 8.67 -11.71 -14.73
N LEU A 57 9.57 -10.92 -14.14
CA LEU A 57 11.01 -11.23 -14.23
C LEU A 57 11.34 -12.57 -13.58
N ALA A 58 10.79 -12.86 -12.39
CA ALA A 58 10.99 -14.13 -11.69
C ALA A 58 10.44 -15.31 -12.51
N ARG A 59 9.25 -15.18 -13.08
CA ARG A 59 8.62 -16.15 -13.99
C ARG A 59 9.52 -16.47 -15.19
N ASN A 60 9.96 -15.43 -15.90
CA ASN A 60 10.83 -15.56 -17.07
C ASN A 60 12.18 -16.24 -16.72
N VAL A 61 12.71 -16.00 -15.52
CA VAL A 61 13.95 -16.67 -15.06
C VAL A 61 13.68 -18.14 -14.80
N ALA A 62 12.57 -18.48 -14.10
CA ALA A 62 12.18 -19.86 -13.83
C ALA A 62 11.95 -20.66 -15.13
N GLU A 63 11.15 -20.12 -16.05
CA GLU A 63 10.85 -20.76 -17.33
C GLU A 63 12.10 -21.01 -18.18
N ARG A 64 13.00 -20.02 -18.26
CA ARG A 64 14.28 -20.19 -18.97
C ARG A 64 15.18 -21.23 -18.34
N PHE A 65 15.24 -21.25 -17.02
CA PHE A 65 16.05 -22.22 -16.29
C PHE A 65 15.50 -23.63 -16.49
N ASN A 66 14.20 -23.80 -16.34
CA ASN A 66 13.52 -25.08 -16.55
C ASN A 66 13.68 -25.59 -18.00
N GLY A 67 13.65 -24.70 -18.98
CA GLY A 67 13.86 -25.04 -20.38
C GLY A 67 15.28 -25.58 -20.70
N ILE A 68 16.27 -25.24 -19.87
CA ILE A 68 17.67 -25.68 -20.04
C ILE A 68 17.99 -26.90 -19.18
N TYR A 69 17.52 -26.91 -17.94
CA TYR A 69 17.93 -27.89 -16.92
C TYR A 69 16.83 -28.87 -16.50
N GLY A 70 15.64 -28.78 -17.14
CA GLY A 70 14.45 -29.54 -16.73
C GLY A 70 13.69 -28.86 -15.59
N ASP A 71 12.54 -29.41 -15.22
CA ASP A 71 11.62 -28.88 -14.20
C ASP A 71 12.29 -28.76 -12.84
N THR A 72 12.87 -27.60 -12.55
CA THR A 72 13.64 -27.32 -11.35
C THR A 72 12.92 -26.32 -10.45
N PHE A 73 12.40 -25.23 -11.03
CA PHE A 73 11.70 -24.18 -10.30
C PHE A 73 10.20 -24.22 -10.57
N VAL A 74 9.41 -24.03 -9.52
CA VAL A 74 8.00 -23.68 -9.68
C VAL A 74 7.92 -22.29 -10.33
N VAL A 75 7.11 -22.15 -11.40
CA VAL A 75 6.83 -20.85 -12.03
C VAL A 75 5.77 -20.16 -11.19
N PRO A 76 6.11 -19.07 -10.48
CA PRO A 76 5.19 -18.45 -9.52
C PRO A 76 4.04 -17.72 -10.20
N ASP A 77 2.85 -17.72 -9.60
CA ASP A 77 1.74 -16.87 -9.98
C ASP A 77 1.55 -15.69 -9.01
N GLY A 78 1.00 -14.58 -9.52
CA GLY A 78 0.75 -13.39 -8.72
C GLY A 78 -0.63 -13.39 -8.09
N TYR A 79 -0.69 -13.24 -6.78
CA TYR A 79 -1.92 -12.89 -6.07
C TYR A 79 -1.99 -11.38 -5.92
N ILE A 80 -2.70 -10.72 -6.85
CA ILE A 80 -2.95 -9.29 -6.78
C ILE A 80 -4.30 -9.09 -6.12
N ASN A 81 -4.28 -8.67 -4.86
CA ASN A 81 -5.52 -8.36 -4.15
C ASN A 81 -6.18 -7.11 -4.77
N THR A 82 -7.31 -7.31 -5.42
CA THR A 82 -8.11 -6.22 -6.04
C THR A 82 -8.86 -5.40 -4.99
N SER A 83 -9.06 -5.95 -3.80
CA SER A 83 -9.68 -5.26 -2.65
C SER A 83 -8.66 -4.55 -1.75
N GLY A 84 -7.38 -4.57 -2.09
CA GLY A 84 -6.34 -3.84 -1.38
C GLY A 84 -6.56 -2.33 -1.46
N ALA A 85 -7.09 -1.76 -0.40
CA ALA A 85 -7.34 -0.34 -0.32
C ALA A 85 -6.04 0.45 -0.50
N LYS A 86 -5.97 1.30 -1.51
CA LYS A 86 -4.89 2.27 -1.63
C LYS A 86 -5.08 3.32 -0.55
N ILE A 87 -4.31 3.22 0.52
CA ILE A 87 -4.32 4.20 1.60
C ILE A 87 -3.49 5.41 1.19
N ASN A 88 -4.10 6.57 1.26
CA ASN A 88 -3.46 7.84 0.96
C ASN A 88 -3.02 8.57 2.25
N SER A 89 -2.15 9.57 2.08
CA SER A 89 -1.65 10.42 3.15
C SER A 89 -2.81 11.11 3.89
N LEU A 90 -2.73 11.20 5.21
CA LEU A 90 -3.71 11.92 6.02
C LEU A 90 -3.62 13.44 5.84
N ALA A 91 -2.45 13.95 5.45
CA ALA A 91 -2.20 15.37 5.23
C ALA A 91 -2.41 15.79 3.76
N GLU A 92 -2.16 14.89 2.81
CA GLU A 92 -2.26 15.12 1.38
C GLU A 92 -3.01 13.93 0.73
N PRO A 93 -4.35 13.89 0.81
CA PRO A 93 -5.13 12.70 0.45
C PRO A 93 -5.06 12.30 -1.04
N ASP A 94 -4.51 13.14 -1.88
CA ASP A 94 -4.26 12.81 -3.29
C ASP A 94 -2.95 12.05 -3.51
N LYS A 95 -2.08 11.99 -2.49
CA LYS A 95 -0.81 11.26 -2.52
C LYS A 95 -0.91 9.96 -1.71
N LYS A 96 -0.22 8.91 -2.18
CA LYS A 96 -0.10 7.65 -1.42
C LYS A 96 0.60 7.91 -0.07
N MET A 97 0.10 7.32 1.01
CA MET A 97 0.78 7.32 2.32
C MET A 97 2.18 6.71 2.19
N SER A 98 3.19 7.41 2.68
CA SER A 98 4.59 6.97 2.61
C SER A 98 5.24 7.01 3.98
N LYS A 99 5.92 5.91 4.34
CA LYS A 99 6.71 5.82 5.59
C LYS A 99 7.87 6.81 5.66
N SER A 100 8.32 7.32 4.51
CA SER A 100 9.42 8.28 4.37
C SER A 100 8.93 9.73 4.20
N ASP A 101 7.65 10.00 4.45
CA ASP A 101 7.11 11.35 4.43
C ASP A 101 7.74 12.20 5.54
N SER A 102 8.17 13.41 5.20
CA SER A 102 8.74 14.38 6.15
C SER A 102 7.68 14.96 7.10
N ASN A 103 6.41 14.95 6.70
CA ASN A 103 5.29 15.38 7.53
C ASN A 103 4.81 14.22 8.41
N GLU A 104 5.11 14.26 9.69
CA GLU A 104 4.70 13.22 10.64
C GLU A 104 3.19 13.04 10.79
N ASN A 105 2.37 14.06 10.44
CA ASN A 105 0.91 13.93 10.45
C ASN A 105 0.37 13.22 9.20
N ALA A 106 1.20 13.00 8.19
CA ALA A 106 0.81 12.35 6.93
C ALA A 106 0.65 10.83 7.04
N VAL A 107 1.31 10.22 8.04
CA VAL A 107 1.41 8.76 8.18
C VAL A 107 1.18 8.31 9.63
N VAL A 108 0.46 7.20 9.79
CA VAL A 108 0.38 6.48 11.06
C VAL A 108 1.43 5.38 11.06
N ARG A 109 2.27 5.33 12.12
CA ARG A 109 3.33 4.34 12.29
C ARG A 109 2.91 3.29 13.32
N ILE A 110 3.40 2.07 13.18
CA ILE A 110 3.12 0.95 14.10
C ILE A 110 3.51 1.30 15.55
N LEU A 111 4.56 2.10 15.74
CA LEU A 111 5.04 2.51 17.06
C LEU A 111 4.41 3.81 17.57
N ASP A 112 3.44 4.39 16.88
CA ASP A 112 2.74 5.57 17.37
C ASP A 112 1.85 5.19 18.58
N GLY A 113 2.00 5.91 19.67
CA GLY A 113 1.13 5.73 20.83
C GLY A 113 -0.31 6.19 20.55
N ARG A 114 -1.26 5.70 21.35
CA ARG A 114 -2.72 5.96 21.22
C ARG A 114 -3.05 7.45 20.97
N ASP A 115 -2.53 8.33 21.82
CA ASP A 115 -2.84 9.77 21.73
C ASP A 115 -2.30 10.39 20.43
N VAL A 116 -1.17 9.90 19.94
CA VAL A 116 -0.56 10.35 18.68
C VAL A 116 -1.43 9.94 17.51
N ILE A 117 -1.91 8.69 17.49
CA ILE A 117 -2.79 8.16 16.45
C ILE A 117 -4.08 8.96 16.37
N ILE A 118 -4.78 9.13 17.52
CA ILE A 118 -6.01 9.94 17.60
C ILE A 118 -5.78 11.37 17.13
N LYS A 119 -4.66 11.98 17.52
CA LYS A 119 -4.31 13.35 17.10
C LYS A 119 -4.07 13.45 15.59
N LYS A 120 -3.44 12.44 14.98
CA LYS A 120 -3.20 12.38 13.52
C LYS A 120 -4.53 12.28 12.77
N PHE A 121 -5.44 11.40 13.18
CA PHE A 121 -6.75 11.29 12.55
C PHE A 121 -7.59 12.58 12.72
N LYS A 122 -7.61 13.17 13.90
CA LYS A 122 -8.27 14.50 14.11
C LYS A 122 -7.77 15.57 13.16
N ARG A 123 -6.47 15.56 12.85
CA ARG A 123 -5.81 16.53 11.95
C ARG A 123 -5.86 16.12 10.48
N ALA A 124 -6.33 14.93 10.14
CA ALA A 124 -6.44 14.48 8.76
C ALA A 124 -7.21 15.52 7.92
N VAL A 125 -6.69 15.79 6.74
CA VAL A 125 -7.29 16.79 5.83
C VAL A 125 -8.60 16.24 5.28
N THR A 126 -9.64 17.08 5.35
CA THR A 126 -10.96 16.85 4.75
C THR A 126 -11.43 18.16 4.10
N ASP A 127 -12.41 18.08 3.23
CA ASP A 127 -13.07 19.27 2.67
C ASP A 127 -13.77 20.14 3.75
N SER A 128 -14.33 21.26 3.34
CA SER A 128 -15.03 22.21 4.22
C SER A 128 -16.47 21.80 4.56
N GLY A 129 -16.94 20.66 4.09
CA GLY A 129 -18.26 20.12 4.38
C GLY A 129 -18.35 19.45 5.74
N ALA A 130 -19.45 18.72 5.98
CA ALA A 130 -19.66 17.94 7.20
C ALA A 130 -20.20 16.53 6.90
N GLU A 131 -20.63 16.25 5.67
CA GLU A 131 -21.26 15.02 5.26
C GLU A 131 -20.22 13.95 4.95
N VAL A 132 -20.27 12.83 5.66
CA VAL A 132 -19.44 11.65 5.41
C VAL A 132 -20.02 10.90 4.21
N ARG A 133 -19.43 11.12 3.05
CA ARG A 133 -19.86 10.52 1.78
C ARG A 133 -18.66 10.34 0.85
N ARG A 134 -18.61 9.22 0.13
CA ARG A 134 -17.59 9.02 -0.91
C ARG A 134 -17.95 9.86 -2.14
N ALA A 135 -17.00 10.72 -2.56
CA ALA A 135 -17.12 11.50 -3.78
C ALA A 135 -15.74 11.94 -4.28
N ASP A 136 -15.65 12.27 -5.57
CA ASP A 136 -14.38 12.68 -6.20
C ASP A 136 -13.83 13.99 -5.63
N ASP A 137 -14.71 14.90 -5.21
CA ASP A 137 -14.38 16.17 -4.58
C ASP A 137 -14.08 16.06 -3.07
N LYS A 138 -14.15 14.84 -2.49
CA LYS A 138 -13.97 14.57 -1.06
C LYS A 138 -12.82 13.58 -0.83
N SER A 139 -11.67 13.81 -1.45
CA SER A 139 -10.54 12.88 -1.40
C SER A 139 -10.12 12.49 0.03
N GLY A 140 -10.11 13.45 0.96
CA GLY A 140 -9.78 13.21 2.37
C GLY A 140 -10.79 12.34 3.10
N VAL A 141 -12.08 12.60 2.93
CA VAL A 141 -13.16 11.79 3.52
C VAL A 141 -13.17 10.40 2.91
N SER A 142 -13.05 10.31 1.58
CA SER A 142 -12.98 9.04 0.84
C SER A 142 -11.80 8.17 1.29
N ASN A 143 -10.64 8.78 1.58
CA ASN A 143 -9.49 8.08 2.14
C ASN A 143 -9.79 7.54 3.56
N LEU A 144 -10.39 8.34 4.43
CA LEU A 144 -10.79 7.90 5.78
C LEU A 144 -11.86 6.79 5.73
N MET A 145 -12.83 6.86 4.82
CA MET A 145 -13.80 5.78 4.59
C MET A 145 -13.12 4.49 4.15
N THR A 146 -12.13 4.59 3.27
CA THR A 146 -11.32 3.45 2.85
C THR A 146 -10.58 2.79 4.02
N ILE A 147 -9.99 3.59 4.91
CA ILE A 147 -9.34 3.09 6.13
C ILE A 147 -10.37 2.43 7.05
N TYR A 148 -11.49 3.08 7.30
CA TYR A 148 -12.55 2.55 8.17
C TYR A 148 -13.15 1.26 7.66
N SER A 149 -13.45 1.19 6.35
CA SER A 149 -13.91 -0.03 5.67
C SER A 149 -12.93 -1.18 5.79
N ALA A 150 -11.62 -0.92 5.66
CA ALA A 150 -10.58 -1.94 5.77
C ALA A 150 -10.55 -2.63 7.15
N PHE A 151 -10.88 -1.91 8.23
CA PHE A 151 -10.92 -2.45 9.59
C PHE A 151 -12.28 -3.03 9.98
N THR A 152 -13.39 -2.46 9.48
CA THR A 152 -14.74 -2.86 9.89
C THR A 152 -15.40 -3.85 8.94
N GLY A 153 -14.90 -3.95 7.70
CA GLY A 153 -15.54 -4.70 6.62
C GLY A 153 -16.83 -4.06 6.08
N LYS A 154 -17.18 -2.84 6.55
CA LYS A 154 -18.41 -2.15 6.13
C LYS A 154 -18.27 -1.58 4.72
N SER A 155 -19.38 -1.60 3.96
CA SER A 155 -19.50 -0.93 2.67
C SER A 155 -19.56 0.59 2.83
N ASP A 156 -19.36 1.31 1.73
CA ASP A 156 -19.45 2.77 1.73
C ASP A 156 -20.85 3.25 2.17
N GLU A 157 -21.91 2.58 1.69
CA GLU A 157 -23.30 2.92 2.03
C GLU A 157 -23.60 2.65 3.52
N GLU A 158 -22.99 1.66 4.12
CA GLU A 158 -23.13 1.37 5.54
C GLU A 158 -22.43 2.45 6.39
N ILE A 159 -21.26 2.90 5.95
CA ILE A 159 -20.49 3.98 6.61
C ILE A 159 -21.25 5.30 6.51
N GLU A 160 -21.76 5.64 5.33
CA GLU A 160 -22.55 6.86 5.11
C GLU A 160 -23.77 6.91 6.02
N ARG A 161 -24.50 5.81 6.13
CA ARG A 161 -25.68 5.69 7.03
C ARG A 161 -25.30 5.79 8.52
N GLU A 162 -24.20 5.17 8.93
CA GLU A 162 -23.72 5.20 10.31
C GLU A 162 -23.36 6.61 10.77
N PHE A 163 -22.82 7.42 9.87
CA PHE A 163 -22.38 8.78 10.16
C PHE A 163 -23.32 9.86 9.61
N GLU A 164 -24.52 9.50 9.18
CA GLU A 164 -25.54 10.46 8.74
C GLU A 164 -25.85 11.46 9.87
N GLY A 165 -25.75 12.75 9.57
CA GLY A 165 -25.94 13.83 10.54
C GLY A 165 -24.81 14.02 11.55
N ARG A 166 -23.73 13.20 11.50
CA ARG A 166 -22.53 13.34 12.32
C ARG A 166 -21.46 14.07 11.52
N GLY A 167 -20.78 15.01 12.15
CA GLY A 167 -19.72 15.76 11.47
C GLY A 167 -18.40 14.97 11.33
N TYR A 168 -17.47 15.53 10.55
CA TYR A 168 -16.15 14.92 10.35
C TYR A 168 -15.37 14.68 11.65
N GLY A 169 -15.62 15.47 12.70
CA GLY A 169 -14.97 15.28 14.00
C GLY A 169 -15.25 13.90 14.61
N ASP A 170 -16.51 13.49 14.64
CA ASP A 170 -16.93 12.18 15.17
C ASP A 170 -16.43 11.05 14.26
N PHE A 171 -16.51 11.22 12.95
CA PHE A 171 -16.00 10.23 12.01
C PHE A 171 -14.49 10.01 12.14
N LYS A 172 -13.68 11.07 12.21
CA LYS A 172 -12.22 11.00 12.39
C LYS A 172 -11.85 10.29 13.70
N LEU A 173 -12.60 10.51 14.76
CA LEU A 173 -12.42 9.82 16.04
C LEU A 173 -12.72 8.34 15.89
N ALA A 174 -13.85 7.98 15.28
CA ALA A 174 -14.24 6.59 15.08
C ALA A 174 -13.21 5.81 14.25
N VAL A 175 -12.63 6.42 13.20
CA VAL A 175 -11.55 5.80 12.42
C VAL A 175 -10.32 5.52 13.28
N GLY A 176 -9.92 6.49 14.12
CA GLY A 176 -8.78 6.33 15.02
C GLY A 176 -9.02 5.25 16.09
N ASP A 177 -10.19 5.23 16.70
CA ASP A 177 -10.56 4.24 17.71
C ASP A 177 -10.67 2.83 17.10
N CYS A 178 -11.18 2.69 15.90
CA CYS A 178 -11.26 1.41 15.20
C CYS A 178 -9.87 0.82 14.95
N LEU A 179 -8.91 1.62 14.51
CA LEU A 179 -7.51 1.18 14.33
C LEU A 179 -6.91 0.70 15.65
N LEU A 180 -7.14 1.44 16.75
CA LEU A 180 -6.61 1.10 18.06
C LEU A 180 -7.21 -0.19 18.60
N TYR A 181 -8.52 -0.38 18.47
CA TYR A 181 -9.20 -1.61 18.89
C TYR A 181 -8.67 -2.85 18.18
N THR A 182 -8.45 -2.72 16.85
CA THR A 182 -7.90 -3.83 16.06
C THR A 182 -6.45 -4.15 16.43
N SER A 183 -5.67 -3.14 16.81
CA SER A 183 -4.29 -3.30 17.29
C SER A 183 -4.24 -3.99 18.65
N ASP A 184 -5.05 -3.57 19.61
CA ASP A 184 -5.11 -4.16 20.96
C ASP A 184 -5.59 -5.63 20.93
N ALA A 185 -6.51 -5.98 20.03
CA ALA A 185 -7.00 -7.35 19.85
C ALA A 185 -5.96 -8.31 19.23
N ALA A 186 -4.88 -7.80 18.64
CA ALA A 186 -3.78 -8.61 18.12
C ALA A 186 -2.72 -8.95 19.18
N ASP A 187 -2.75 -8.28 20.34
CA ASP A 187 -1.82 -8.48 21.46
C ASP A 187 -2.35 -9.49 22.52
N GLU A 188 -3.60 -9.97 22.39
CA GLU A 188 -4.20 -11.05 23.18
C GLU A 188 -4.08 -12.42 22.46
#